data_02b14479f956816c64d396379be95f87
#
_entry.id   02b14479f956816c64d396379be95f87
#
_cell.length_a   1.000
_cell.length_b   1.000
_cell.length_c   1.000
_cell.angle_alpha   90.00
_cell.angle_beta   90.00
_cell.angle_gamma   90.00
#
_symmetry.space_group_name_H-M   'P 1'
#
loop_
_entity.id
_entity.type
_entity.pdbx_description
1 polymer ?
#
loop_
_entity_poly.entity_id
_entity_poly.type
_entity_poly.pdbx_seq_one_letter_code
_entity_poly.pdbx_strand_id
1 'polypeptide(L)'
;MALPKINVPKYKLKLPSDGRTVNFRPFLVKEEKILLLATESGEQENIVGAIKDIIRECTDIKDVEKLATFDIEFVFLQIRTKSVGESVDISVTCPDDEETTVAVSIPLDEIKVVKTRGHKKDIKLSDDIAITMGYPSLETFVAMNFSDDAGLDQVFDMAASCVETISDANQVYDCSNIPKKEVLEWFEELNSKQFGMIQDFFEKMPKLSHTVTVKNPNTGVESEVVLEGLASFFA
;
A
#
# COMPACT_ATOMS: atom_id res chain seq x y z
N MET A 1 9.61 -44.89 -2.71
CA MET A 1 9.41 -44.22 -4.01
C MET A 1 9.36 -42.70 -3.73
N ALA A 2 10.17 -41.88 -4.42
CA ALA A 2 10.08 -40.43 -4.31
C ALA A 2 8.99 -39.94 -5.29
N LEU A 3 8.09 -39.08 -4.80
CA LEU A 3 7.10 -38.41 -5.66
C LEU A 3 7.79 -37.48 -6.66
N PRO A 4 7.21 -37.28 -7.86
CA PRO A 4 7.77 -36.36 -8.84
C PRO A 4 7.77 -34.93 -8.31
N LYS A 5 8.85 -34.18 -8.58
CA LYS A 5 8.93 -32.76 -8.26
C LYS A 5 8.10 -31.95 -9.23
N ILE A 6 7.24 -31.08 -8.70
CA ILE A 6 6.47 -30.11 -9.48
C ILE A 6 7.38 -28.90 -9.76
N ASN A 7 7.52 -28.56 -11.03
CA ASN A 7 8.26 -27.36 -11.44
C ASN A 7 7.34 -26.13 -11.33
N VAL A 8 7.78 -25.12 -10.60
CA VAL A 8 7.05 -23.87 -10.42
C VAL A 8 7.65 -22.79 -11.31
N PRO A 9 6.87 -22.16 -12.17
CA PRO A 9 7.37 -21.09 -13.05
C PRO A 9 7.84 -19.88 -12.21
N LYS A 10 8.84 -19.15 -12.75
CA LYS A 10 9.34 -17.91 -12.15
C LYS A 10 9.12 -16.76 -13.10
N TYR A 11 8.74 -15.62 -12.54
CA TYR A 11 8.45 -14.39 -13.23
C TYR A 11 9.30 -13.24 -12.69
N LYS A 12 9.26 -12.10 -13.38
CA LYS A 12 9.93 -10.87 -12.97
C LYS A 12 8.93 -9.72 -12.96
N LEU A 13 9.07 -8.85 -11.98
CA LEU A 13 8.35 -7.57 -11.91
C LEU A 13 9.34 -6.45 -11.56
N LYS A 14 8.90 -5.19 -11.74
CA LYS A 14 9.63 -4.01 -11.27
C LYS A 14 8.82 -3.36 -10.15
N LEU A 15 9.47 -3.07 -9.02
CA LEU A 15 8.83 -2.35 -7.92
C LEU A 15 8.44 -0.94 -8.36
N PRO A 16 7.21 -0.49 -8.05
CA PRO A 16 6.76 0.86 -8.38
C PRO A 16 7.54 1.98 -7.71
N SER A 17 8.08 1.76 -6.49
CA SER A 17 8.79 2.78 -5.72
C SER A 17 10.13 3.16 -6.33
N ASP A 18 10.98 2.17 -6.64
CA ASP A 18 12.39 2.35 -7.01
C ASP A 18 12.76 1.76 -8.38
N GLY A 19 11.84 1.01 -9.03
CA GLY A 19 12.08 0.34 -10.31
C GLY A 19 12.96 -0.90 -10.23
N ARG A 20 13.36 -1.34 -9.03
CA ARG A 20 14.14 -2.55 -8.79
C ARG A 20 13.42 -3.78 -9.34
N THR A 21 14.17 -4.66 -10.01
CA THR A 21 13.62 -5.92 -10.52
C THR A 21 13.60 -6.97 -9.42
N VAL A 22 12.46 -7.61 -9.24
CA VAL A 22 12.20 -8.69 -8.27
C VAL A 22 11.79 -9.94 -9.04
N ASN A 23 12.36 -11.10 -8.66
CA ASN A 23 11.90 -12.38 -9.15
C ASN A 23 10.82 -12.91 -8.22
N PHE A 24 9.77 -13.48 -8.80
CA PHE A 24 8.67 -14.06 -8.02
C PHE A 24 8.16 -15.36 -8.64
N ARG A 25 7.43 -16.13 -7.85
CA ARG A 25 6.69 -17.31 -8.28
C ARG A 25 5.24 -17.22 -7.81
N PRO A 26 4.32 -17.94 -8.43
CA PRO A 26 2.99 -18.14 -7.87
C PRO A 26 3.07 -18.73 -6.47
N PHE A 27 2.10 -18.45 -5.62
CA PHE A 27 1.96 -19.18 -4.37
C PHE A 27 1.41 -20.59 -4.65
N LEU A 28 1.69 -21.51 -3.75
CA LEU A 28 1.24 -22.89 -3.77
C LEU A 28 0.13 -23.08 -2.74
N VAL A 29 -0.49 -24.25 -2.73
CA VAL A 29 -1.56 -24.59 -1.76
C VAL A 29 -1.15 -24.34 -0.31
N LYS A 30 0.12 -24.47 0.03
CA LYS A 30 0.61 -24.23 1.40
C LYS A 30 0.53 -22.74 1.79
N GLU A 31 0.85 -21.81 0.87
CA GLU A 31 0.73 -20.37 1.10
C GLU A 31 -0.75 -19.94 1.02
N GLU A 32 -1.53 -20.52 0.10
CA GLU A 32 -2.98 -20.28 0.02
C GLU A 32 -3.69 -20.64 1.32
N LYS A 33 -3.32 -21.76 1.93
CA LYS A 33 -3.86 -22.16 3.22
C LYS A 33 -3.57 -21.14 4.34
N ILE A 34 -2.37 -20.53 4.34
CA ILE A 34 -2.02 -19.49 5.31
C ILE A 34 -2.95 -18.29 5.13
N LEU A 35 -3.17 -17.84 3.88
CA LEU A 35 -4.06 -16.73 3.58
C LEU A 35 -5.52 -17.02 4.00
N LEU A 36 -6.04 -18.21 3.68
CA LEU A 36 -7.39 -18.60 4.05
C LEU A 36 -7.59 -18.60 5.57
N LEU A 37 -6.64 -19.17 6.32
CA LEU A 37 -6.71 -19.20 7.79
C LEU A 37 -6.64 -17.78 8.39
N ALA A 38 -5.83 -16.89 7.81
CA ALA A 38 -5.75 -15.51 8.23
C ALA A 38 -7.07 -14.76 7.96
N THR A 39 -7.67 -14.96 6.79
CA THR A 39 -8.97 -14.36 6.44
C THR A 39 -10.10 -14.88 7.33
N GLU A 40 -10.14 -16.19 7.62
CA GLU A 40 -11.14 -16.80 8.53
C GLU A 40 -11.03 -16.26 9.97
N SER A 41 -9.86 -15.82 10.42
CA SER A 41 -9.69 -15.22 11.74
C SER A 41 -10.39 -13.88 11.89
N GLY A 42 -10.58 -13.15 10.78
CA GLY A 42 -11.12 -11.79 10.76
C GLY A 42 -10.19 -10.73 11.37
N GLU A 43 -9.02 -11.14 11.85
CA GLU A 43 -8.04 -10.23 12.46
C GLU A 43 -7.10 -9.64 11.39
N GLN A 44 -7.09 -8.34 11.29
CA GLN A 44 -6.31 -7.60 10.30
C GLN A 44 -4.79 -7.89 10.38
N GLU A 45 -4.27 -8.00 11.60
CA GLU A 45 -2.85 -8.31 11.84
C GLU A 45 -2.46 -9.67 11.25
N ASN A 46 -3.34 -10.66 11.35
CA ASN A 46 -3.13 -11.98 10.78
C ASN A 46 -3.10 -11.95 9.25
N ILE A 47 -3.98 -11.15 8.63
CA ILE A 47 -4.02 -10.97 7.18
C ILE A 47 -2.75 -10.28 6.69
N VAL A 48 -2.30 -9.22 7.37
CA VAL A 48 -1.06 -8.51 7.07
C VAL A 48 0.15 -9.43 7.21
N GLY A 49 0.21 -10.21 8.29
CA GLY A 49 1.23 -11.21 8.52
C GLY A 49 1.29 -12.24 7.38
N ALA A 50 0.13 -12.78 7.00
CA ALA A 50 0.01 -13.75 5.90
C ALA A 50 0.48 -13.16 4.56
N ILE A 51 0.14 -11.91 4.22
CA ILE A 51 0.60 -11.23 3.02
C ILE A 51 2.13 -11.09 3.02
N LYS A 52 2.72 -10.65 4.13
CA LYS A 52 4.18 -10.53 4.28
C LYS A 52 4.88 -11.87 4.11
N ASP A 53 4.35 -12.93 4.72
CA ASP A 53 4.90 -14.27 4.62
C ASP A 53 4.83 -14.81 3.18
N ILE A 54 3.72 -14.59 2.49
CA ILE A 54 3.58 -14.96 1.07
C ILE A 54 4.60 -14.22 0.21
N ILE A 55 4.79 -12.92 0.41
CA ILE A 55 5.79 -12.15 -0.34
C ILE A 55 7.19 -12.68 -0.07
N ARG A 56 7.54 -12.93 1.19
CA ARG A 56 8.85 -13.46 1.62
C ARG A 56 9.14 -14.84 1.00
N GLU A 57 8.15 -15.72 0.98
CA GLU A 57 8.28 -17.07 0.45
C GLU A 57 8.24 -17.15 -1.09
N CYS A 58 7.50 -16.23 -1.72
CA CYS A 58 7.27 -16.26 -3.15
C CYS A 58 8.18 -15.33 -3.96
N THR A 59 9.03 -14.51 -3.31
CA THR A 59 9.94 -13.56 -3.97
C THR A 59 11.38 -13.69 -3.49
N ASP A 60 12.29 -12.93 -4.07
CA ASP A 60 13.66 -12.75 -3.60
C ASP A 60 13.85 -11.49 -2.72
N ILE A 61 12.76 -10.88 -2.28
CA ILE A 61 12.76 -9.74 -1.35
C ILE A 61 13.11 -10.25 0.05
N LYS A 62 14.16 -9.69 0.67
CA LYS A 62 14.59 -10.06 2.02
C LYS A 62 13.92 -9.23 3.10
N ASP A 63 13.83 -7.93 2.87
CA ASP A 63 13.34 -6.93 3.84
C ASP A 63 11.95 -6.44 3.43
N VAL A 64 10.93 -7.30 3.60
CA VAL A 64 9.53 -6.98 3.23
C VAL A 64 9.01 -5.81 4.07
N GLU A 65 9.47 -5.67 5.30
CA GLU A 65 9.10 -4.63 6.26
C GLU A 65 9.50 -3.21 5.79
N LYS A 66 10.53 -3.12 4.94
CA LYS A 66 11.02 -1.84 4.39
C LYS A 66 10.34 -1.42 3.09
N LEU A 67 9.47 -2.28 2.55
CA LEU A 67 8.73 -1.94 1.34
C LEU A 67 7.65 -0.89 1.65
N ALA A 68 7.44 0.01 0.69
CA ALA A 68 6.27 0.87 0.70
C ALA A 68 4.99 0.03 0.62
N THR A 69 3.91 0.50 1.24
CA THR A 69 2.61 -0.20 1.25
C THR A 69 2.16 -0.55 -0.16
N PHE A 70 2.22 0.38 -1.10
CA PHE A 70 1.81 0.15 -2.49
C PHE A 70 2.72 -0.84 -3.25
N ASP A 71 4.00 -1.01 -2.84
CA ASP A 71 4.86 -2.06 -3.39
C ASP A 71 4.41 -3.44 -2.89
N ILE A 72 4.08 -3.55 -1.60
CA ILE A 72 3.57 -4.78 -1.00
C ILE A 72 2.28 -5.20 -1.70
N GLU A 73 1.34 -4.27 -1.84
CA GLU A 73 0.07 -4.50 -2.52
C GLU A 73 0.27 -4.93 -3.98
N PHE A 74 1.15 -4.25 -4.69
CA PHE A 74 1.46 -4.57 -6.09
C PHE A 74 2.12 -5.95 -6.24
N VAL A 75 3.12 -6.27 -5.42
CA VAL A 75 3.81 -7.57 -5.45
C VAL A 75 2.83 -8.70 -5.14
N PHE A 76 2.01 -8.53 -4.10
CA PHE A 76 0.99 -9.52 -3.74
C PHE A 76 -0.02 -9.74 -4.86
N LEU A 77 -0.51 -8.66 -5.49
CA LEU A 77 -1.41 -8.70 -6.64
C LEU A 77 -0.78 -9.50 -7.79
N GLN A 78 0.49 -9.25 -8.13
CA GLN A 78 1.19 -9.98 -9.20
C GLN A 78 1.35 -11.47 -8.87
N ILE A 79 1.68 -11.81 -7.64
CA ILE A 79 1.75 -13.21 -7.18
C ILE A 79 0.37 -13.87 -7.35
N ARG A 80 -0.70 -13.23 -6.90
CA ARG A 80 -2.08 -13.74 -6.96
C ARG A 80 -2.53 -13.94 -8.42
N THR A 81 -2.29 -12.97 -9.30
CA THR A 81 -2.61 -13.05 -10.74
C THR A 81 -2.05 -14.33 -11.38
N LYS A 82 -0.83 -14.70 -10.99
CA LYS A 82 -0.17 -15.92 -11.52
C LYS A 82 -0.53 -17.21 -10.78
N SER A 83 -1.25 -17.11 -9.66
CA SER A 83 -1.61 -18.26 -8.81
C SER A 83 -3.05 -18.73 -9.03
N VAL A 84 -4.01 -17.82 -9.02
CA VAL A 84 -5.45 -18.14 -8.94
C VAL A 84 -6.19 -17.75 -10.23
N GLY A 85 -5.67 -16.82 -11.00
CA GLY A 85 -6.30 -16.35 -12.22
C GLY A 85 -6.06 -14.87 -12.50
N GLU A 86 -6.45 -14.44 -13.68
CA GLU A 86 -6.14 -13.11 -14.22
C GLU A 86 -7.27 -12.09 -13.99
N SER A 87 -8.39 -12.49 -13.35
CA SER A 87 -9.50 -11.60 -13.01
C SER A 87 -10.02 -11.82 -11.61
N VAL A 88 -10.70 -10.81 -11.06
CA VAL A 88 -11.44 -10.86 -9.81
C VAL A 88 -12.83 -10.30 -10.02
N ASP A 89 -13.85 -10.97 -9.44
CA ASP A 89 -15.22 -10.49 -9.43
C ASP A 89 -15.48 -9.81 -8.08
N ILE A 90 -15.93 -8.56 -8.14
CA ILE A 90 -16.24 -7.75 -6.96
C ILE A 90 -17.64 -7.15 -7.09
N SER A 91 -18.23 -6.80 -5.94
CA SER A 91 -19.48 -6.06 -5.87
C SER A 91 -19.20 -4.60 -5.60
N VAL A 92 -19.63 -3.72 -6.50
CA VAL A 92 -19.43 -2.27 -6.40
C VAL A 92 -20.76 -1.59 -6.15
N THR A 93 -20.84 -0.75 -5.11
CA THR A 93 -22.03 0.06 -4.82
C THR A 93 -22.10 1.24 -5.79
N CYS A 94 -23.27 1.46 -6.36
CA CYS A 94 -23.51 2.56 -7.28
C CYS A 94 -23.56 3.90 -6.51
N PRO A 95 -22.76 4.91 -6.91
CA PRO A 95 -22.68 6.18 -6.18
C PRO A 95 -23.93 7.05 -6.26
N ASP A 96 -24.81 6.80 -7.23
CA ASP A 96 -26.00 7.61 -7.48
C ASP A 96 -27.15 7.35 -6.49
N ASP A 97 -27.23 6.14 -5.91
CA ASP A 97 -28.26 5.81 -4.91
C ASP A 97 -27.67 5.24 -3.61
N GLU A 98 -26.36 4.91 -3.59
CA GLU A 98 -25.61 4.34 -2.45
C GLU A 98 -26.18 3.01 -1.88
N GLU A 99 -27.14 2.40 -2.59
CA GLU A 99 -27.84 1.19 -2.18
C GLU A 99 -27.63 0.02 -3.17
N THR A 100 -27.69 0.33 -4.46
CA THR A 100 -27.60 -0.69 -5.52
C THR A 100 -26.18 -1.16 -5.72
N THR A 101 -25.96 -2.48 -5.67
CA THR A 101 -24.67 -3.10 -5.96
C THR A 101 -24.66 -3.79 -7.33
N VAL A 102 -23.55 -3.69 -8.04
CA VAL A 102 -23.31 -4.31 -9.34
C VAL A 102 -22.06 -5.18 -9.27
N ALA A 103 -22.17 -6.42 -9.79
CA ALA A 103 -21.00 -7.28 -9.92
C ALA A 103 -20.16 -6.82 -11.13
N VAL A 104 -18.86 -6.64 -10.92
CA VAL A 104 -17.88 -6.24 -11.93
C VAL A 104 -16.72 -7.21 -11.92
N SER A 105 -16.34 -7.70 -13.12
CA SER A 105 -15.13 -8.52 -13.29
C SER A 105 -13.97 -7.63 -13.72
N ILE A 106 -12.90 -7.61 -12.93
CA ILE A 106 -11.74 -6.74 -13.16
C ILE A 106 -10.53 -7.61 -13.53
N PRO A 107 -9.91 -7.38 -14.71
CA PRO A 107 -8.64 -7.99 -15.04
C PRO A 107 -7.54 -7.46 -14.10
N LEU A 108 -6.86 -8.36 -13.37
CA LEU A 108 -5.86 -7.99 -12.37
C LEU A 108 -4.61 -7.30 -12.96
N ASP A 109 -4.34 -7.49 -14.24
CA ASP A 109 -3.25 -6.83 -14.97
C ASP A 109 -3.55 -5.37 -15.34
N GLU A 110 -4.82 -4.96 -15.28
CA GLU A 110 -5.23 -3.56 -15.46
C GLU A 110 -5.05 -2.72 -14.19
N ILE A 111 -4.99 -3.37 -13.03
CA ILE A 111 -4.76 -2.69 -11.73
C ILE A 111 -3.29 -2.25 -11.66
N LYS A 112 -3.04 -0.97 -11.44
CA LYS A 112 -1.70 -0.37 -11.46
C LYS A 112 -1.48 0.55 -10.28
N VAL A 113 -0.22 0.71 -9.93
CA VAL A 113 0.16 1.78 -9.00
C VAL A 113 0.19 3.10 -9.76
N VAL A 114 -0.76 3.96 -9.42
CA VAL A 114 -0.90 5.30 -10.00
C VAL A 114 -0.04 6.28 -9.22
N LYS A 115 0.84 7.01 -9.93
CA LYS A 115 1.66 8.08 -9.36
C LYS A 115 1.01 9.43 -9.65
N THR A 116 0.62 10.14 -8.60
CA THR A 116 0.05 11.48 -8.75
C THR A 116 1.13 12.46 -9.22
N ARG A 117 0.75 13.31 -10.18
CA ARG A 117 1.68 14.32 -10.73
C ARG A 117 2.14 15.27 -9.63
N GLY A 118 3.46 15.48 -9.55
CA GLY A 118 4.06 16.40 -8.58
C GLY A 118 4.43 15.77 -7.25
N HIS A 119 4.14 14.48 -7.02
CA HIS A 119 4.61 13.77 -5.84
C HIS A 119 6.16 13.72 -5.81
N LYS A 120 6.74 14.15 -4.70
CA LYS A 120 8.19 14.15 -4.45
C LYS A 120 8.45 13.77 -3.00
N LYS A 121 9.51 13.01 -2.76
CA LYS A 121 9.97 12.68 -1.39
C LYS A 121 10.58 13.88 -0.68
N ASP A 122 11.27 14.74 -1.42
CA ASP A 122 11.94 15.92 -0.87
C ASP A 122 10.98 17.10 -0.81
N ILE A 123 10.76 17.62 0.40
CA ILE A 123 9.86 18.72 0.72
C ILE A 123 10.67 19.87 1.27
N LYS A 124 10.64 21.02 0.62
CA LYS A 124 11.25 22.25 1.10
C LYS A 124 10.27 22.97 2.04
N LEU A 125 10.53 22.91 3.36
CA LEU A 125 9.68 23.52 4.39
C LEU A 125 9.90 25.03 4.53
N SER A 126 11.15 25.48 4.29
CA SER A 126 11.55 26.91 4.28
C SER A 126 12.73 27.10 3.36
N ASP A 127 13.32 28.30 3.36
CA ASP A 127 14.54 28.55 2.57
C ASP A 127 15.74 27.74 3.07
N ASP A 128 15.79 27.48 4.37
CA ASP A 128 16.91 26.82 5.04
C ASP A 128 16.62 25.38 5.46
N ILE A 129 15.36 24.94 5.48
CA ILE A 129 14.97 23.63 5.99
C ILE A 129 14.26 22.82 4.91
N ALA A 130 14.73 21.61 4.69
CA ALA A 130 14.06 20.60 3.87
C ALA A 130 14.03 19.24 4.57
N ILE A 131 13.06 18.43 4.22
CA ILE A 131 12.92 17.05 4.71
C ILE A 131 12.80 16.08 3.55
N THR A 132 13.30 14.86 3.74
CA THR A 132 13.03 13.73 2.84
C THR A 132 12.06 12.78 3.52
N MET A 133 10.93 12.52 2.88
CA MET A 133 9.90 11.61 3.36
C MET A 133 10.09 10.20 2.82
N GLY A 134 9.93 9.21 3.69
CA GLY A 134 9.71 7.82 3.35
C GLY A 134 8.23 7.49 3.21
N TYR A 135 7.94 6.28 2.77
CA TYR A 135 6.57 5.78 2.71
C TYR A 135 6.24 4.98 3.98
N PRO A 136 4.99 5.04 4.45
CA PRO A 136 4.58 4.25 5.61
C PRO A 136 4.74 2.75 5.32
N SER A 137 5.15 1.99 6.33
CA SER A 137 5.13 0.54 6.27
C SER A 137 3.69 0.02 6.24
N LEU A 138 3.50 -1.23 5.79
CA LEU A 138 2.17 -1.85 5.82
C LEU A 138 1.60 -1.89 7.25
N GLU A 139 2.42 -2.17 8.27
CA GLU A 139 1.99 -2.17 9.68
C GLU A 139 1.48 -0.80 10.11
N THR A 140 2.25 0.25 9.80
CA THR A 140 1.86 1.63 10.12
C THR A 140 0.57 2.01 9.39
N PHE A 141 0.44 1.66 8.11
CA PHE A 141 -0.74 1.94 7.32
C PHE A 141 -1.99 1.22 7.87
N VAL A 142 -1.86 -0.06 8.23
CA VAL A 142 -2.96 -0.85 8.81
C VAL A 142 -3.37 -0.31 10.17
N ALA A 143 -2.41 -0.04 11.05
CA ALA A 143 -2.70 0.53 12.37
C ALA A 143 -3.51 1.82 12.31
N MET A 144 -3.34 2.62 11.24
CA MET A 144 -4.07 3.87 11.06
C MET A 144 -5.46 3.72 10.44
N ASN A 145 -5.59 2.81 9.46
CA ASN A 145 -6.85 2.71 8.72
C ASN A 145 -7.89 1.84 9.42
N PHE A 146 -7.48 1.05 10.41
CA PHE A 146 -8.33 0.07 11.08
C PHE A 146 -8.42 0.26 12.59
N SER A 147 -7.83 1.33 13.16
CA SER A 147 -8.11 1.72 14.54
C SER A 147 -9.33 2.65 14.54
N ASP A 148 -10.41 2.23 15.18
CA ASP A 148 -11.64 3.01 15.33
C ASP A 148 -11.41 4.37 16.06
N ASP A 149 -10.25 4.56 16.69
CA ASP A 149 -9.80 5.73 17.43
C ASP A 149 -8.52 6.35 16.87
N ALA A 150 -8.34 6.44 15.55
CA ALA A 150 -7.19 7.15 14.97
C ALA A 150 -7.26 8.65 15.32
N GLY A 151 -6.80 8.99 16.53
CA GLY A 151 -6.68 10.37 17.00
C GLY A 151 -5.60 11.16 16.25
N LEU A 152 -5.64 12.49 16.37
CA LEU A 152 -4.64 13.38 15.77
C LEU A 152 -3.20 12.95 16.13
N ASP A 153 -2.96 12.48 17.34
CA ASP A 153 -1.64 12.04 17.81
C ASP A 153 -1.08 10.88 16.97
N GLN A 154 -1.93 9.94 16.57
CA GLN A 154 -1.50 8.81 15.72
C GLN A 154 -1.12 9.26 14.31
N VAL A 155 -1.83 10.27 13.76
CA VAL A 155 -1.50 10.86 12.46
C VAL A 155 -0.13 11.54 12.51
N PHE A 156 0.13 12.31 13.58
CA PHE A 156 1.43 12.95 13.80
C PHE A 156 2.55 11.91 13.98
N ASP A 157 2.31 10.89 14.77
CA ASP A 157 3.23 9.78 15.04
C ASP A 157 3.63 9.06 13.74
N MET A 158 2.66 8.79 12.87
CA MET A 158 2.92 8.18 11.57
C MET A 158 3.73 9.12 10.68
N ALA A 159 3.28 10.37 10.53
CA ALA A 159 3.95 11.33 9.66
C ALA A 159 5.42 11.52 10.09
N ALA A 160 5.68 11.68 11.40
CA ALA A 160 7.02 11.75 11.93
C ALA A 160 7.85 10.48 11.70
N SER A 161 7.23 9.30 11.80
CA SER A 161 7.91 8.02 11.54
C SER A 161 8.30 7.82 10.08
N CYS A 162 7.69 8.58 9.16
CA CYS A 162 8.01 8.56 7.74
C CYS A 162 9.11 9.58 7.35
N VAL A 163 9.62 10.39 8.28
CA VAL A 163 10.74 11.30 7.97
C VAL A 163 12.05 10.51 7.92
N GLU A 164 12.67 10.44 6.73
CA GLU A 164 13.96 9.78 6.53
C GLU A 164 15.11 10.71 6.94
N THR A 165 15.07 11.97 6.47
CA THR A 165 16.10 12.97 6.81
C THR A 165 15.51 14.34 7.02
N ILE A 166 16.14 15.12 7.89
CA ILE A 166 15.95 16.56 8.05
C ILE A 166 17.25 17.24 7.62
N SER A 167 17.18 18.32 6.86
CA SER A 167 18.36 19.07 6.44
C SER A 167 18.19 20.56 6.70
N ASP A 168 19.26 21.18 7.18
CA ASP A 168 19.40 22.63 7.23
C ASP A 168 20.50 23.12 6.29
N ALA A 169 20.83 24.41 6.34
CA ALA A 169 21.87 25.02 5.49
C ALA A 169 23.28 24.42 5.71
N ASN A 170 23.54 23.71 6.83
CA ASN A 170 24.85 23.26 7.25
C ASN A 170 25.03 21.74 7.17
N GLN A 171 23.96 20.97 7.46
CA GLN A 171 24.06 19.51 7.57
C GLN A 171 22.74 18.79 7.30
N VAL A 172 22.86 17.47 7.13
CA VAL A 172 21.74 16.54 6.99
C VAL A 172 21.71 15.63 8.22
N TYR A 173 20.55 15.55 8.85
CA TYR A 173 20.28 14.70 10.01
C TYR A 173 19.53 13.46 9.53
N ASP A 174 20.11 12.30 9.74
CA ASP A 174 19.47 11.00 9.44
C ASP A 174 18.58 10.62 10.63
N CYS A 175 17.26 10.63 10.41
CA CYS A 175 16.27 10.36 11.45
C CYS A 175 16.31 8.91 11.95
N SER A 176 16.93 7.98 11.24
CA SER A 176 17.14 6.63 11.73
C SER A 176 18.08 6.55 12.95
N ASN A 177 18.90 7.57 13.14
CA ASN A 177 19.87 7.69 14.24
C ASN A 177 19.38 8.62 15.36
N ILE A 178 18.18 9.20 15.24
CA ILE A 178 17.58 10.14 16.18
C ILE A 178 16.44 9.43 16.93
N PRO A 179 16.35 9.58 18.28
CA PRO A 179 15.21 9.06 19.01
C PRO A 179 13.87 9.56 18.45
N LYS A 180 12.91 8.65 18.25
CA LYS A 180 11.59 8.99 17.69
C LYS A 180 10.93 10.19 18.42
N LYS A 181 11.12 10.29 19.73
CA LYS A 181 10.59 11.38 20.53
C LYS A 181 11.13 12.75 20.10
N GLU A 182 12.42 12.84 19.79
CA GLU A 182 13.05 14.10 19.35
C GLU A 182 12.54 14.51 17.95
N VAL A 183 12.29 13.52 17.06
CA VAL A 183 11.70 13.79 15.75
C VAL A 183 10.26 14.30 15.90
N LEU A 184 9.48 13.73 16.82
CA LEU A 184 8.12 14.17 17.13
C LEU A 184 8.11 15.60 17.72
N GLU A 185 8.95 15.89 18.72
CA GLU A 185 9.07 17.23 19.30
C GLU A 185 9.43 18.27 18.23
N TRP A 186 10.36 17.95 17.33
CA TRP A 186 10.70 18.81 16.20
C TRP A 186 9.50 18.97 15.23
N PHE A 187 8.73 17.92 15.03
CA PHE A 187 7.57 17.92 14.13
C PHE A 187 6.44 18.80 14.65
N GLU A 188 6.26 18.85 15.98
CA GLU A 188 5.28 19.72 16.66
C GLU A 188 5.63 21.22 16.56
N GLU A 189 6.89 21.57 16.26
CA GLU A 189 7.33 22.96 16.03
C GLU A 189 6.96 23.48 14.63
N LEU A 190 6.49 22.61 13.72
CA LEU A 190 6.08 23.01 12.36
C LEU A 190 4.83 23.89 12.40
N ASN A 191 4.81 24.93 11.59
CA ASN A 191 3.57 25.70 11.40
C ASN A 191 2.60 24.97 10.46
N SER A 192 1.32 25.40 10.45
CA SER A 192 0.24 24.78 9.68
C SER A 192 0.54 24.70 8.17
N LYS A 193 1.28 25.65 7.60
CA LYS A 193 1.65 25.64 6.19
C LYS A 193 2.67 24.54 5.90
N GLN A 194 3.67 24.40 6.76
CA GLN A 194 4.70 23.35 6.65
C GLN A 194 4.09 21.96 6.84
N PHE A 195 3.22 21.81 7.84
CA PHE A 195 2.48 20.57 8.05
C PHE A 195 1.58 20.23 6.85
N GLY A 196 0.90 21.21 6.26
CA GLY A 196 0.10 21.02 5.05
C GLY A 196 0.90 20.50 3.85
N MET A 197 2.21 20.86 3.74
CA MET A 197 3.08 20.28 2.70
C MET A 197 3.36 18.79 2.93
N ILE A 198 3.39 18.36 4.19
CA ILE A 198 3.58 16.95 4.54
C ILE A 198 2.28 16.16 4.31
N GLN A 199 1.12 16.75 4.65
CA GLN A 199 -0.18 16.15 4.32
C GLN A 199 -0.32 15.95 2.79
N ASP A 200 0.07 16.94 2.00
CA ASP A 200 0.06 16.89 0.52
C ASP A 200 0.95 15.74 -0.02
N PHE A 201 2.05 15.40 0.66
CA PHE A 201 2.87 14.23 0.32
C PHE A 201 2.07 12.93 0.45
N PHE A 202 1.36 12.72 1.58
CA PHE A 202 0.58 11.50 1.80
C PHE A 202 -0.65 11.42 0.88
N GLU A 203 -1.33 12.54 0.62
CA GLU A 203 -2.46 12.60 -0.31
C GLU A 203 -2.05 12.21 -1.73
N LYS A 204 -0.86 12.65 -2.17
CA LYS A 204 -0.30 12.39 -3.51
C LYS A 204 0.54 11.12 -3.60
N MET A 205 0.68 10.40 -2.51
CA MET A 205 1.46 9.15 -2.47
C MET A 205 0.96 8.17 -3.54
N PRO A 206 1.85 7.40 -4.18
CA PRO A 206 1.42 6.35 -5.10
C PRO A 206 0.46 5.37 -4.44
N LYS A 207 -0.59 4.99 -5.15
CA LYS A 207 -1.62 4.05 -4.67
C LYS A 207 -1.92 3.00 -5.72
N LEU A 208 -2.18 1.77 -5.28
CA LEU A 208 -2.76 0.75 -6.13
C LEU A 208 -4.19 1.18 -6.46
N SER A 209 -4.53 1.36 -7.74
CA SER A 209 -5.81 1.93 -8.15
C SER A 209 -6.27 1.39 -9.49
N HIS A 210 -7.58 1.26 -9.63
CA HIS A 210 -8.26 0.97 -10.87
C HIS A 210 -9.62 1.69 -10.89
N THR A 211 -10.00 2.26 -12.05
CA THR A 211 -11.30 2.90 -12.22
C THR A 211 -12.21 1.99 -13.02
N VAL A 212 -13.40 1.73 -12.46
CA VAL A 212 -14.45 0.95 -13.14
C VAL A 212 -15.63 1.83 -13.44
N THR A 213 -16.26 1.61 -14.60
CA THR A 213 -17.55 2.22 -14.93
C THR A 213 -18.66 1.23 -14.56
N VAL A 214 -19.56 1.66 -13.69
CA VAL A 214 -20.73 0.89 -13.29
C VAL A 214 -22.00 1.56 -13.80
N LYS A 215 -22.98 0.74 -14.21
CA LYS A 215 -24.29 1.21 -14.60
C LYS A 215 -25.33 0.68 -13.62
N ASN A 216 -25.99 1.61 -12.93
CA ASN A 216 -27.06 1.25 -12.00
C ASN A 216 -28.26 0.65 -12.77
N PRO A 217 -28.65 -0.60 -12.50
CA PRO A 217 -29.76 -1.24 -13.21
C PRO A 217 -31.13 -0.62 -12.87
N ASN A 218 -31.25 0.06 -11.73
CA ASN A 218 -32.50 0.66 -11.24
C ASN A 218 -32.73 2.07 -11.81
N THR A 219 -31.67 2.89 -11.83
CA THR A 219 -31.76 4.30 -12.26
C THR A 219 -31.30 4.50 -13.70
N GLY A 220 -30.47 3.56 -14.24
CA GLY A 220 -29.85 3.68 -15.55
C GLY A 220 -28.64 4.62 -15.61
N VAL A 221 -28.24 5.21 -14.50
CA VAL A 221 -27.10 6.14 -14.40
C VAL A 221 -25.78 5.35 -14.53
N GLU A 222 -24.85 5.89 -15.30
CA GLU A 222 -23.48 5.41 -15.39
C GLU A 222 -22.58 6.28 -14.52
N SER A 223 -21.76 5.62 -13.66
CA SER A 223 -20.86 6.29 -12.73
C SER A 223 -19.46 5.65 -12.79
N GLU A 224 -18.42 6.48 -12.65
CA GLU A 224 -17.06 5.99 -12.45
C GLU A 224 -16.78 5.80 -10.96
N VAL A 225 -16.27 4.62 -10.60
CA VAL A 225 -15.88 4.28 -9.23
C VAL A 225 -14.38 3.99 -9.22
N VAL A 226 -13.64 4.70 -8.38
CA VAL A 226 -12.20 4.48 -8.18
C VAL A 226 -12.03 3.50 -7.04
N LEU A 227 -11.37 2.39 -7.31
CA LEU A 227 -11.01 1.36 -6.34
C LEU A 227 -9.55 1.58 -5.95
N GLU A 228 -9.27 1.76 -4.68
CA GLU A 228 -7.93 2.02 -4.16
C GLU A 228 -7.53 1.01 -3.08
N GLY A 229 -6.26 0.62 -3.10
CA GLY A 229 -5.68 -0.33 -2.17
C GLY A 229 -6.11 -1.78 -2.40
N LEU A 230 -5.36 -2.70 -1.83
CA LEU A 230 -5.55 -4.14 -2.03
C LEU A 230 -6.93 -4.62 -1.54
N ALA A 231 -7.43 -4.06 -0.44
CA ALA A 231 -8.72 -4.44 0.15
C ALA A 231 -9.89 -4.28 -0.82
N SER A 232 -9.87 -3.24 -1.67
CA SER A 232 -10.93 -2.99 -2.66
C SER A 232 -11.07 -4.09 -3.74
N PHE A 233 -10.06 -4.94 -3.89
CA PHE A 233 -10.03 -6.00 -4.90
C PHE A 233 -10.22 -7.41 -4.30
N PHE A 234 -10.37 -7.52 -2.97
CA PHE A 234 -10.45 -8.83 -2.28
C PHE A 234 -11.49 -8.86 -1.15
N ALA A 235 -12.36 -7.85 -1.11
CA ALA A 235 -13.48 -7.79 -0.19
C ALA A 235 -14.64 -8.71 -0.63
#